data_5bd2ed004341407c9d64c6f910b47cf3
#
_entry.id   5bd2ed004341407c9d64c6f910b47cf3
#
_cell.length_a   1.000
_cell.length_b   1.000
_cell.length_c   1.000
_cell.angle_alpha   90.00
_cell.angle_beta   90.00
_cell.angle_gamma   90.00
#
_symmetry.space_group_name_H-M   'P 1'
#
loop_
_entity.id
_entity.type
_entity.pdbx_description
1 polymer ?
#
loop_
_entity_poly.entity_id
_entity_poly.type
_entity_poly.pdbx_seq_one_letter_code
_entity_poly.pdbx_strand_id
1 'polypeptide(L)'
;GFAKYCVLDGDIVHKVPDSLSYEQAALTEPAAVAVYAVRQSALKTGDTAVVFGLGPIGLLIVEALRAAGASKIYGVELSPERQAKAEELGAIIVRPEEGEDVVAAIQRLTGGGADVSYEVTGVPVVLGHALAAVHKAGECMVVSIWEREANINPNEFAIQEKSLKGIIAYRHIFPKVLELMEQGYFSADKLVTKKIKLEDIVQEGFIELTQDKAQIKILVSPE
;
A
#
# COMPACT_ATOMS: atom_id res chain seq x y z
N GLY A 1 1.61 -15.83 14.57
CA GLY A 1 2.23 -16.98 13.95
C GLY A 1 1.22 -17.97 13.40
N PHE A 2 1.65 -18.85 12.55
CA PHE A 2 0.83 -19.92 11.99
C PHE A 2 0.75 -21.09 13.01
N ALA A 3 -0.09 -20.92 14.01
CA ALA A 3 -0.24 -21.88 15.10
C ALA A 3 -1.63 -21.80 15.73
N LYS A 4 -2.09 -22.91 16.34
CA LYS A 4 -3.37 -22.94 17.08
C LYS A 4 -3.34 -22.08 18.34
N TYR A 5 -2.18 -21.93 18.95
CA TYR A 5 -1.99 -21.18 20.19
C TYR A 5 -0.75 -20.29 20.08
N CYS A 6 -0.80 -19.12 20.67
CA CYS A 6 0.36 -18.23 20.85
C CYS A 6 0.28 -17.57 22.24
N VAL A 7 1.44 -17.17 22.75
CA VAL A 7 1.56 -16.38 23.99
C VAL A 7 2.07 -15.01 23.60
N LEU A 8 1.36 -13.98 24.01
CA LEU A 8 1.69 -12.57 23.73
C LEU A 8 1.65 -11.78 25.04
N ASP A 9 2.39 -10.67 25.07
CA ASP A 9 2.28 -9.68 26.13
C ASP A 9 0.92 -8.99 26.02
N GLY A 10 0.21 -8.86 27.13
CA GLY A 10 -1.11 -8.23 27.17
C GLY A 10 -1.13 -6.78 26.72
N ASP A 11 0.00 -6.07 26.90
CA ASP A 11 0.12 -4.65 26.52
C ASP A 11 0.14 -4.41 25.00
N ILE A 12 0.42 -5.45 24.21
CA ILE A 12 0.41 -5.40 22.74
C ILE A 12 -0.82 -6.02 22.10
N VAL A 13 -1.77 -6.50 22.92
CA VAL A 13 -3.01 -7.12 22.44
C VAL A 13 -4.11 -6.07 22.39
N HIS A 14 -4.84 -6.04 21.29
CA HIS A 14 -5.98 -5.15 21.09
C HIS A 14 -7.26 -5.96 20.92
N LYS A 15 -8.33 -5.58 21.65
CA LYS A 15 -9.64 -6.20 21.46
C LYS A 15 -10.18 -5.82 20.08
N VAL A 16 -10.59 -6.82 19.30
CA VAL A 16 -11.32 -6.61 18.04
C VAL A 16 -12.77 -6.25 18.39
N PRO A 17 -13.35 -5.18 17.79
CA PRO A 17 -14.76 -4.87 17.93
C PRO A 17 -15.66 -6.04 17.48
N ASP A 18 -16.77 -6.22 18.17
CA ASP A 18 -17.71 -7.33 17.88
C ASP A 18 -18.41 -7.17 16.50
N SER A 19 -18.33 -5.98 15.90
CA SER A 19 -18.83 -5.67 14.55
C SER A 19 -17.94 -6.18 13.42
N LEU A 20 -16.66 -6.55 13.71
CA LEU A 20 -15.69 -6.99 12.71
C LEU A 20 -15.55 -8.50 12.69
N SER A 21 -15.51 -9.08 11.50
CA SER A 21 -15.20 -10.50 11.32
C SER A 21 -13.72 -10.80 11.59
N TYR A 22 -13.37 -12.06 11.83
CA TYR A 22 -11.97 -12.47 11.96
C TYR A 22 -11.15 -12.22 10.69
N GLU A 23 -11.77 -12.32 9.52
CA GLU A 23 -11.14 -12.01 8.24
C GLU A 23 -10.77 -10.53 8.13
N GLN A 24 -11.66 -9.64 8.57
CA GLN A 24 -11.36 -8.20 8.64
C GLN A 24 -10.27 -7.94 9.69
N ALA A 25 -10.38 -8.53 10.88
CA ALA A 25 -9.38 -8.39 11.93
C ALA A 25 -7.98 -8.86 11.48
N ALA A 26 -7.89 -9.91 10.66
CA ALA A 26 -6.62 -10.41 10.13
C ALA A 26 -5.93 -9.42 9.16
N LEU A 27 -6.67 -8.46 8.62
CA LEU A 27 -6.10 -7.38 7.80
C LEU A 27 -5.56 -6.20 8.63
N THR A 28 -5.79 -6.15 9.94
CA THR A 28 -5.39 -5.02 10.79
C THR A 28 -3.88 -4.75 10.71
N GLU A 29 -3.07 -5.80 10.73
CA GLU A 29 -1.61 -5.65 10.69
C GLU A 29 -1.13 -5.01 9.38
N PRO A 30 -1.41 -5.56 8.18
CA PRO A 30 -0.97 -4.93 6.95
C PRO A 30 -1.66 -3.59 6.68
N ALA A 31 -2.90 -3.39 7.11
CA ALA A 31 -3.58 -2.09 7.04
C ALA A 31 -2.91 -1.05 7.96
N ALA A 32 -2.35 -1.48 9.10
CA ALA A 32 -1.59 -0.60 9.98
C ALA A 32 -0.34 -0.04 9.30
N VAL A 33 0.35 -0.82 8.47
CA VAL A 33 1.48 -0.33 7.65
C VAL A 33 0.98 0.78 6.71
N ALA A 34 -0.10 0.55 5.99
CA ALA A 34 -0.66 1.50 5.03
C ALA A 34 -1.14 2.79 5.70
N VAL A 35 -1.93 2.68 6.76
CA VAL A 35 -2.41 3.85 7.53
C VAL A 35 -1.24 4.61 8.13
N TYR A 36 -0.21 3.92 8.63
CA TYR A 36 0.97 4.56 9.21
C TYR A 36 1.77 5.31 8.13
N ALA A 37 1.96 4.72 6.94
CA ALA A 37 2.62 5.38 5.81
C ALA A 37 1.91 6.70 5.45
N VAL A 38 0.59 6.67 5.26
CA VAL A 38 -0.20 7.86 4.93
C VAL A 38 -0.15 8.90 6.06
N ARG A 39 -0.27 8.50 7.31
CA ARG A 39 -0.18 9.43 8.46
C ARG A 39 1.20 10.05 8.66
N GLN A 40 2.27 9.40 8.22
CA GLN A 40 3.63 9.91 8.30
C GLN A 40 4.00 10.79 7.10
N SER A 41 3.24 10.73 6.01
CA SER A 41 3.45 11.57 4.83
C SER A 41 3.00 13.01 5.04
N ALA A 42 3.35 13.88 4.11
CA ALA A 42 2.90 15.27 4.06
C ALA A 42 1.48 15.42 3.48
N LEU A 43 0.80 14.32 3.11
CA LEU A 43 -0.53 14.34 2.50
C LEU A 43 -1.53 15.12 3.34
N LYS A 44 -2.29 15.97 2.67
CA LYS A 44 -3.43 16.71 3.25
C LYS A 44 -4.72 16.33 2.52
N THR A 45 -5.85 16.53 3.19
CA THR A 45 -7.17 16.36 2.55
C THR A 45 -7.27 17.22 1.28
N GLY A 46 -7.65 16.60 0.19
CA GLY A 46 -7.74 17.24 -1.13
C GLY A 46 -6.52 17.06 -2.02
N ASP A 47 -5.38 16.61 -1.47
CA ASP A 47 -4.17 16.34 -2.24
C ASP A 47 -4.33 15.17 -3.23
N THR A 48 -3.44 15.12 -4.19
CA THR A 48 -3.29 14.02 -5.13
C THR A 48 -2.14 13.09 -4.71
N ALA A 49 -2.34 11.80 -4.86
CA ALA A 49 -1.33 10.81 -4.53
C ALA A 49 -1.06 9.86 -5.69
N VAL A 50 0.16 9.33 -5.78
CA VAL A 50 0.49 8.24 -6.70
C VAL A 50 1.15 7.09 -5.95
N VAL A 51 0.67 5.85 -6.21
CA VAL A 51 1.17 4.62 -5.59
C VAL A 51 1.87 3.77 -6.64
N PHE A 52 3.16 3.54 -6.46
CA PHE A 52 3.97 2.67 -7.30
C PHE A 52 4.04 1.27 -6.69
N GLY A 53 3.42 0.31 -7.38
CA GLY A 53 3.21 -1.05 -6.92
C GLY A 53 1.86 -1.22 -6.22
N LEU A 54 0.94 -1.95 -6.83
CA LEU A 54 -0.40 -2.25 -6.32
C LEU A 54 -0.52 -3.71 -5.86
N GLY A 55 0.55 -4.21 -5.22
CA GLY A 55 0.50 -5.44 -4.45
C GLY A 55 -0.33 -5.27 -3.17
N PRO A 56 -0.33 -6.25 -2.26
CA PRO A 56 -1.16 -6.22 -1.04
C PRO A 56 -1.05 -4.91 -0.25
N ILE A 57 0.17 -4.41 -0.03
CA ILE A 57 0.39 -3.16 0.72
C ILE A 57 -0.05 -1.93 -0.11
N GLY A 58 0.24 -1.91 -1.41
CA GLY A 58 -0.17 -0.79 -2.28
C GLY A 58 -1.69 -0.63 -2.36
N LEU A 59 -2.44 -1.74 -2.44
CA LEU A 59 -3.91 -1.72 -2.42
C LEU A 59 -4.44 -1.20 -1.07
N LEU A 60 -3.81 -1.58 0.04
CA LEU A 60 -4.16 -1.05 1.37
C LEU A 60 -3.81 0.45 1.48
N ILE A 61 -2.72 0.92 0.85
CA ILE A 61 -2.40 2.36 0.78
C ILE A 61 -3.48 3.11 0.00
N VAL A 62 -4.02 2.57 -1.09
CA VAL A 62 -5.16 3.17 -1.81
C VAL A 62 -6.34 3.38 -0.86
N GLU A 63 -6.72 2.38 -0.07
CA GLU A 63 -7.79 2.50 0.92
C GLU A 63 -7.45 3.52 2.03
N ALA A 64 -6.21 3.53 2.53
CA ALA A 64 -5.77 4.49 3.53
C ALA A 64 -5.77 5.94 3.01
N LEU A 65 -5.39 6.16 1.76
CA LEU A 65 -5.45 7.46 1.08
C LEU A 65 -6.89 7.96 0.91
N ARG A 66 -7.82 7.06 0.58
CA ARG A 66 -9.25 7.40 0.54
C ARG A 66 -9.76 7.82 1.92
N ALA A 67 -9.41 7.06 2.96
CA ALA A 67 -9.76 7.39 4.34
C ALA A 67 -9.16 8.74 4.80
N ALA A 68 -7.97 9.10 4.30
CA ALA A 68 -7.31 10.37 4.59
C ALA A 68 -7.86 11.55 3.76
N GLY A 69 -8.73 11.30 2.79
CA GLY A 69 -9.35 12.34 1.99
C GLY A 69 -8.52 12.82 0.78
N ALA A 70 -7.66 11.96 0.23
CA ALA A 70 -7.01 12.25 -1.05
C ALA A 70 -8.06 12.48 -2.15
N SER A 71 -7.86 13.51 -2.97
CA SER A 71 -8.82 13.88 -4.03
C SER A 71 -8.73 12.96 -5.25
N LYS A 72 -7.52 12.52 -5.59
CA LYS A 72 -7.23 11.55 -6.65
C LYS A 72 -6.08 10.66 -6.23
N ILE A 73 -6.22 9.38 -6.52
CA ILE A 73 -5.21 8.38 -6.22
C ILE A 73 -4.84 7.68 -7.53
N TYR A 74 -3.63 7.91 -7.99
CA TYR A 74 -3.10 7.26 -9.19
C TYR A 74 -2.33 6.01 -8.80
N GLY A 75 -2.44 4.95 -9.62
CA GLY A 75 -1.77 3.68 -9.40
C GLY A 75 -0.89 3.29 -10.57
N VAL A 76 0.32 2.84 -10.30
CA VAL A 76 1.26 2.28 -11.29
C VAL A 76 1.49 0.81 -10.95
N GLU A 77 1.11 -0.08 -11.85
CA GLU A 77 1.21 -1.53 -11.70
C GLU A 77 1.30 -2.19 -13.08
N LEU A 78 2.01 -3.31 -13.16
CA LEU A 78 2.19 -4.07 -14.39
C LEU A 78 1.15 -5.19 -14.57
N SER A 79 0.63 -5.78 -13.46
CA SER A 79 -0.37 -6.84 -13.50
C SER A 79 -1.77 -6.29 -13.78
N PRO A 80 -2.44 -6.74 -14.87
CA PRO A 80 -3.81 -6.33 -15.18
C PRO A 80 -4.79 -6.67 -14.05
N GLU A 81 -4.61 -7.80 -13.36
CA GLU A 81 -5.47 -8.25 -12.26
C GLU A 81 -5.39 -7.29 -11.07
N ARG A 82 -4.17 -6.85 -10.72
CA ARG A 82 -3.95 -5.88 -9.65
C ARG A 82 -4.41 -4.48 -10.03
N GLN A 83 -4.27 -4.10 -11.31
CA GLN A 83 -4.83 -2.85 -11.83
C GLN A 83 -6.36 -2.84 -11.65
N ALA A 84 -7.05 -3.90 -12.10
CA ALA A 84 -8.50 -4.02 -11.96
C ALA A 84 -8.93 -3.94 -10.49
N LYS A 85 -8.20 -4.60 -9.59
CA LYS A 85 -8.49 -4.54 -8.16
C LYS A 85 -8.29 -3.13 -7.58
N ALA A 86 -7.27 -2.41 -7.99
CA ALA A 86 -7.04 -1.04 -7.56
C ALA A 86 -8.14 -0.08 -8.08
N GLU A 87 -8.63 -0.29 -9.29
CA GLU A 87 -9.78 0.46 -9.84
C GLU A 87 -11.06 0.21 -9.02
N GLU A 88 -11.33 -1.03 -8.60
CA GLU A 88 -12.43 -1.35 -7.66
C GLU A 88 -12.32 -0.61 -6.33
N LEU A 89 -11.08 -0.37 -5.87
CA LEU A 89 -10.79 0.38 -4.64
C LEU A 89 -10.77 1.90 -4.86
N GLY A 90 -10.98 2.37 -6.11
CA GLY A 90 -11.10 3.78 -6.45
C GLY A 90 -9.81 4.45 -6.90
N ALA A 91 -8.77 3.69 -7.24
CA ALA A 91 -7.57 4.23 -7.87
C ALA A 91 -7.78 4.46 -9.38
N ILE A 92 -7.05 5.42 -9.93
CA ILE A 92 -6.97 5.69 -11.36
C ILE A 92 -5.66 5.08 -11.86
N ILE A 93 -5.74 4.08 -12.73
CA ILE A 93 -4.52 3.44 -13.25
C ILE A 93 -3.84 4.35 -14.28
N VAL A 94 -2.55 4.59 -14.05
CA VAL A 94 -1.71 5.33 -14.98
C VAL A 94 -1.44 4.47 -16.21
N ARG A 95 -1.92 4.93 -17.36
CA ARG A 95 -1.69 4.30 -18.66
C ARG A 95 -0.94 5.30 -19.55
N PRO A 96 0.38 5.13 -19.75
CA PRO A 96 1.14 5.96 -20.67
C PRO A 96 0.59 5.86 -22.09
N GLU A 97 0.64 6.96 -22.83
CA GLU A 97 0.36 6.99 -24.25
C GLU A 97 1.54 6.41 -25.06
N GLU A 98 1.37 6.18 -26.35
CA GLU A 98 2.43 5.64 -27.20
C GLU A 98 3.67 6.55 -27.18
N GLY A 99 4.82 6.01 -26.77
CA GLY A 99 6.08 6.73 -26.64
C GLY A 99 6.22 7.59 -25.37
N GLU A 100 5.21 7.60 -24.50
CA GLU A 100 5.24 8.32 -23.23
C GLU A 100 5.80 7.41 -22.12
N ASP A 101 6.67 7.96 -21.28
CA ASP A 101 7.08 7.26 -20.05
C ASP A 101 6.06 7.46 -18.91
N VAL A 102 6.17 6.64 -17.87
CA VAL A 102 5.23 6.66 -16.75
C VAL A 102 5.24 7.97 -15.96
N VAL A 103 6.38 8.65 -15.87
CA VAL A 103 6.52 9.93 -15.15
C VAL A 103 5.83 11.04 -15.94
N ALA A 104 6.06 11.09 -17.26
CA ALA A 104 5.38 12.04 -18.15
C ALA A 104 3.86 11.86 -18.10
N ALA A 105 3.37 10.61 -18.13
CA ALA A 105 1.95 10.30 -17.97
C ALA A 105 1.38 10.82 -16.65
N ILE A 106 2.09 10.63 -15.54
CA ILE A 106 1.66 11.15 -14.22
C ILE A 106 1.65 12.68 -14.23
N GLN A 107 2.69 13.32 -14.75
CA GLN A 107 2.75 14.78 -14.83
C GLN A 107 1.60 15.36 -15.68
N ARG A 108 1.28 14.73 -16.79
CA ARG A 108 0.12 15.10 -17.63
C ARG A 108 -1.21 14.94 -16.86
N LEU A 109 -1.40 13.81 -16.17
CA LEU A 109 -2.64 13.51 -15.45
C LEU A 109 -2.85 14.39 -14.20
N THR A 110 -1.76 14.82 -13.57
CA THR A 110 -1.78 15.63 -12.34
C THR A 110 -1.59 17.13 -12.59
N GLY A 111 -1.20 17.53 -13.79
CA GLY A 111 -0.89 18.93 -14.12
C GLY A 111 0.48 19.39 -13.61
N GLY A 112 1.45 18.48 -13.52
CA GLY A 112 2.85 18.83 -13.17
C GLY A 112 3.47 18.00 -12.04
N GLY A 113 2.79 16.98 -11.58
CA GLY A 113 3.23 16.04 -10.52
C GLY A 113 2.20 15.93 -9.40
N ALA A 114 2.22 14.81 -8.68
CA ALA A 114 1.38 14.59 -7.52
C ALA A 114 1.95 15.31 -6.27
N ASP A 115 1.13 15.49 -5.23
CA ASP A 115 1.59 16.05 -3.96
C ASP A 115 2.46 15.04 -3.21
N VAL A 116 2.06 13.77 -3.19
CA VAL A 116 2.80 12.69 -2.53
C VAL A 116 2.85 11.44 -3.41
N SER A 117 4.00 10.79 -3.45
CA SER A 117 4.18 9.46 -4.04
C SER A 117 4.50 8.41 -2.96
N TYR A 118 4.07 7.17 -3.20
CA TYR A 118 4.36 6.02 -2.34
C TYR A 118 5.08 4.95 -3.14
N GLU A 119 6.33 4.68 -2.78
CA GLU A 119 7.13 3.62 -3.37
C GLU A 119 6.94 2.33 -2.56
N VAL A 120 6.32 1.31 -3.19
CA VAL A 120 5.89 0.07 -2.54
C VAL A 120 6.45 -1.18 -3.25
N THR A 121 7.43 -1.00 -4.13
CA THR A 121 7.99 -2.10 -4.94
C THR A 121 9.36 -2.59 -4.47
N GLY A 122 10.18 -1.71 -3.90
CA GLY A 122 11.59 -1.99 -3.61
C GLY A 122 12.47 -2.13 -4.87
N VAL A 123 12.05 -1.57 -6.00
CA VAL A 123 12.76 -1.66 -7.27
C VAL A 123 13.54 -0.35 -7.53
N PRO A 124 14.87 -0.38 -7.74
CA PRO A 124 15.70 0.82 -7.83
C PRO A 124 15.23 1.87 -8.84
N VAL A 125 14.82 1.47 -10.04
CA VAL A 125 14.33 2.41 -11.06
C VAL A 125 13.00 3.06 -10.64
N VAL A 126 12.16 2.35 -9.90
CA VAL A 126 10.85 2.86 -9.46
C VAL A 126 10.99 3.97 -8.43
N LEU A 127 12.01 3.94 -7.57
CA LEU A 127 12.28 5.05 -6.66
C LEU A 127 12.57 6.34 -7.41
N GLY A 128 13.35 6.26 -8.51
CA GLY A 128 13.59 7.41 -9.39
C GLY A 128 12.29 7.94 -10.01
N HIS A 129 11.44 7.05 -10.49
CA HIS A 129 10.12 7.43 -11.02
C HIS A 129 9.22 8.05 -9.94
N ALA A 130 9.18 7.48 -8.74
CA ALA A 130 8.37 7.98 -7.63
C ALA A 130 8.80 9.40 -7.20
N LEU A 131 10.10 9.66 -7.15
CA LEU A 131 10.64 11.01 -6.90
C LEU A 131 10.33 11.98 -8.03
N ALA A 132 10.46 11.56 -9.29
CA ALA A 132 10.18 12.39 -10.44
C ALA A 132 8.68 12.70 -10.62
N ALA A 133 7.81 11.81 -10.12
CA ALA A 133 6.36 11.90 -10.25
C ALA A 133 5.69 12.95 -9.34
N VAL A 134 6.38 13.44 -8.31
CA VAL A 134 5.86 14.52 -7.46
C VAL A 134 6.30 15.89 -7.98
N HIS A 135 5.44 16.89 -7.75
CA HIS A 135 5.75 18.28 -8.11
C HIS A 135 6.89 18.85 -7.25
N LYS A 136 7.31 20.11 -7.56
CA LYS A 136 8.27 20.83 -6.72
C LYS A 136 7.75 20.95 -5.28
N ALA A 137 8.63 20.66 -4.30
CA ALA A 137 8.32 20.56 -2.86
C ALA A 137 7.37 19.41 -2.47
N GLY A 138 7.09 18.45 -3.38
CA GLY A 138 6.34 17.23 -3.07
C GLY A 138 7.16 16.22 -2.28
N GLU A 139 6.50 15.16 -1.79
CA GLU A 139 7.12 14.13 -0.96
C GLU A 139 7.04 12.74 -1.60
N CYS A 140 8.11 11.96 -1.51
CA CYS A 140 8.12 10.54 -1.80
C CYS A 140 8.25 9.73 -0.50
N MET A 141 7.29 8.83 -0.26
CA MET A 141 7.28 7.90 0.86
C MET A 141 7.81 6.53 0.44
N VAL A 142 8.88 6.06 1.06
CA VAL A 142 9.39 4.69 0.88
C VAL A 142 8.73 3.78 1.92
N VAL A 143 7.95 2.81 1.44
CA VAL A 143 7.23 1.84 2.27
C VAL A 143 7.80 0.43 2.11
N SER A 144 8.42 0.16 0.97
CA SER A 144 9.03 -1.13 0.64
C SER A 144 10.31 -1.43 1.43
N ILE A 145 10.61 -2.72 1.59
CA ILE A 145 11.90 -3.22 2.08
C ILE A 145 12.79 -3.51 0.88
N TRP A 146 14.06 -3.13 0.96
CA TRP A 146 14.99 -3.13 -0.17
C TRP A 146 16.02 -4.24 -0.07
N GLU A 147 16.22 -4.98 -1.15
CA GLU A 147 17.28 -5.99 -1.30
C GLU A 147 18.49 -5.45 -2.07
N ARG A 148 18.34 -4.30 -2.74
CA ARG A 148 19.38 -3.67 -3.58
C ARG A 148 19.45 -2.19 -3.28
N GLU A 149 20.64 -1.61 -3.47
CA GLU A 149 20.84 -0.16 -3.39
C GLU A 149 20.20 0.55 -4.57
N ALA A 150 19.73 1.78 -4.33
CA ALA A 150 19.21 2.68 -5.35
C ALA A 150 20.01 3.97 -5.41
N ASN A 151 20.27 4.47 -6.61
CA ASN A 151 20.93 5.75 -6.82
C ASN A 151 19.88 6.87 -6.92
N ILE A 152 20.12 7.97 -6.22
CA ILE A 152 19.25 9.14 -6.19
C ILE A 152 20.06 10.36 -6.63
N ASN A 153 19.47 11.22 -7.51
CA ASN A 153 20.06 12.49 -7.86
C ASN A 153 19.83 13.51 -6.74
N PRO A 154 20.85 14.03 -6.05
CA PRO A 154 20.67 15.01 -4.98
C PRO A 154 19.99 16.32 -5.42
N ASN A 155 19.98 16.65 -6.70
CA ASN A 155 19.31 17.84 -7.23
C ASN A 155 17.79 17.75 -7.15
N GLU A 156 17.19 16.55 -7.02
CA GLU A 156 15.77 16.38 -6.71
C GLU A 156 15.42 17.07 -5.37
N PHE A 157 16.34 17.07 -4.42
CA PHE A 157 16.16 17.72 -3.12
C PHE A 157 16.60 19.16 -3.11
N ALA A 158 17.79 19.47 -3.67
CA ALA A 158 18.37 20.80 -3.59
C ALA A 158 17.66 21.82 -4.51
N ILE A 159 17.30 21.41 -5.73
CA ILE A 159 16.71 22.32 -6.75
C ILE A 159 15.18 22.20 -6.76
N GLN A 160 14.66 20.98 -6.62
CA GLN A 160 13.21 20.72 -6.65
C GLN A 160 12.57 20.81 -5.26
N GLU A 161 13.35 20.99 -4.20
CA GLU A 161 12.85 21.06 -2.80
C GLU A 161 12.03 19.84 -2.36
N LYS A 162 12.15 18.70 -3.06
CA LYS A 162 11.42 17.48 -2.75
C LYS A 162 11.91 16.85 -1.45
N SER A 163 11.09 16.05 -0.81
CA SER A 163 11.46 15.25 0.34
C SER A 163 11.34 13.75 0.07
N LEU A 164 12.21 12.99 0.73
CA LEU A 164 12.17 11.52 0.74
C LEU A 164 12.09 11.07 2.19
N LYS A 165 11.07 10.29 2.51
CA LYS A 165 10.85 9.78 3.86
C LYS A 165 10.54 8.30 3.82
N GLY A 166 11.11 7.54 4.75
CA GLY A 166 10.83 6.11 4.90
C GLY A 166 10.03 5.83 6.18
N ILE A 167 9.33 4.72 6.17
CA ILE A 167 8.71 4.14 7.36
C ILE A 167 9.14 2.67 7.49
N ILE A 168 9.04 2.14 8.71
CA ILE A 168 9.09 0.70 8.95
C ILE A 168 7.90 0.30 9.79
N ALA A 169 7.14 -0.68 9.31
CA ALA A 169 5.96 -1.20 9.99
C ALA A 169 5.01 -0.07 10.48
N TYR A 170 4.77 0.01 11.77
CA TYR A 170 3.82 0.96 12.37
C TYR A 170 4.13 1.19 13.86
N ARG A 171 3.53 2.24 14.45
CA ARG A 171 3.63 2.51 15.88
C ARG A 171 2.26 2.95 16.43
N HIS A 172 1.76 2.23 17.45
CA HIS A 172 0.55 2.58 18.22
C HIS A 172 -0.66 2.96 17.36
N ILE A 173 -0.99 2.17 16.33
CA ILE A 173 -2.01 2.55 15.35
C ILE A 173 -3.18 1.57 15.25
N PHE A 174 -3.08 0.35 15.80
CA PHE A 174 -4.11 -0.69 15.67
C PHE A 174 -5.52 -0.23 16.06
N PRO A 175 -5.73 0.47 17.19
CA PRO A 175 -7.08 0.96 17.52
C PRO A 175 -7.68 1.84 16.43
N LYS A 176 -6.88 2.73 15.82
CA LYS A 176 -7.34 3.61 14.73
C LYS A 176 -7.65 2.86 13.44
N VAL A 177 -6.92 1.78 13.16
CA VAL A 177 -7.19 0.92 12.00
C VAL A 177 -8.49 0.16 12.21
N LEU A 178 -8.73 -0.39 13.42
CA LEU A 178 -9.98 -1.04 13.74
C LEU A 178 -11.19 -0.10 13.62
N GLU A 179 -11.07 1.14 14.10
CA GLU A 179 -12.09 2.19 13.93
C GLU A 179 -12.38 2.49 12.44
N LEU A 180 -11.35 2.54 11.59
CA LEU A 180 -11.53 2.71 10.15
C LEU A 180 -12.21 1.49 9.50
N MET A 181 -11.89 0.29 9.95
CA MET A 181 -12.56 -0.94 9.49
C MET A 181 -14.04 -0.96 9.84
N GLU A 182 -14.43 -0.49 11.02
CA GLU A 182 -15.83 -0.32 11.41
C GLU A 182 -16.57 0.69 10.51
N GLN A 183 -15.87 1.66 9.94
CA GLN A 183 -16.39 2.61 8.95
C GLN A 183 -16.44 2.05 7.52
N GLY A 184 -16.03 0.79 7.31
CA GLY A 184 -16.08 0.11 6.02
C GLY A 184 -14.84 0.24 5.16
N TYR A 185 -13.72 0.78 5.68
CA TYR A 185 -12.43 0.73 5.00
C TYR A 185 -11.75 -0.63 5.20
N PHE A 186 -10.85 -1.00 4.30
CA PHE A 186 -10.09 -2.26 4.35
C PHE A 186 -10.97 -3.51 4.31
N SER A 187 -11.91 -3.54 3.38
CA SER A 187 -12.89 -4.62 3.24
C SER A 187 -12.21 -5.96 2.94
N ALA A 188 -12.48 -6.97 3.79
CA ALA A 188 -11.97 -8.32 3.58
C ALA A 188 -12.51 -8.95 2.28
N ASP A 189 -13.75 -8.66 1.89
CA ASP A 189 -14.37 -9.18 0.67
C ASP A 189 -13.63 -8.76 -0.60
N LYS A 190 -12.94 -7.62 -0.57
CA LYS A 190 -12.18 -7.11 -1.70
C LYS A 190 -10.71 -7.55 -1.70
N LEU A 191 -10.15 -7.80 -0.53
CA LEU A 191 -8.71 -8.00 -0.35
C LEU A 191 -8.32 -9.44 -0.07
N VAL A 192 -9.19 -10.23 0.58
CA VAL A 192 -8.95 -11.65 0.83
C VAL A 192 -9.32 -12.46 -0.39
N THR A 193 -8.34 -13.07 -1.04
CA THR A 193 -8.54 -13.87 -2.25
C THR A 193 -8.71 -15.34 -1.99
N LYS A 194 -8.19 -15.84 -0.86
CA LYS A 194 -8.28 -17.26 -0.50
C LYS A 194 -8.25 -17.47 1.00
N LYS A 195 -8.91 -18.54 1.46
CA LYS A 195 -8.83 -19.06 2.83
C LYS A 195 -8.40 -20.52 2.78
N ILE A 196 -7.41 -20.88 3.57
CA ILE A 196 -6.83 -22.24 3.64
C ILE A 196 -6.71 -22.71 5.06
N LYS A 197 -6.52 -24.01 5.25
CA LYS A 197 -6.18 -24.60 6.54
C LYS A 197 -4.69 -24.51 6.83
N LEU A 198 -4.32 -24.61 8.10
CA LEU A 198 -2.93 -24.56 8.53
C LEU A 198 -2.10 -25.70 7.91
N GLU A 199 -2.69 -26.89 7.73
CA GLU A 199 -2.05 -28.05 7.13
C GLU A 199 -1.63 -27.80 5.66
N ASP A 200 -2.36 -26.95 4.94
CA ASP A 200 -2.19 -26.69 3.51
C ASP A 200 -1.27 -25.50 3.23
N ILE A 201 -0.73 -24.85 4.28
CA ILE A 201 -0.02 -23.57 4.17
C ILE A 201 1.15 -23.59 3.19
N VAL A 202 1.86 -24.72 3.07
CA VAL A 202 3.03 -24.79 2.16
C VAL A 202 2.57 -24.77 0.71
N GLN A 203 1.61 -25.62 0.34
CA GLN A 203 1.18 -25.79 -1.05
C GLN A 203 0.23 -24.67 -1.49
N GLU A 204 -0.81 -24.42 -0.72
CA GLU A 204 -1.88 -23.49 -1.07
C GLU A 204 -1.63 -22.05 -0.55
N GLY A 205 -0.59 -21.86 0.27
CA GLY A 205 -0.15 -20.57 0.76
C GLY A 205 1.15 -20.13 0.07
N PHE A 206 2.30 -20.62 0.55
CA PHE A 206 3.61 -20.11 0.13
C PHE A 206 3.91 -20.36 -1.35
N ILE A 207 3.65 -21.57 -1.86
CA ILE A 207 3.92 -21.89 -3.27
C ILE A 207 2.97 -21.10 -4.17
N GLU A 208 1.68 -21.09 -3.87
CA GLU A 208 0.69 -20.37 -4.67
C GLU A 208 0.98 -18.87 -4.76
N LEU A 209 1.34 -18.20 -3.66
CA LEU A 209 1.73 -16.79 -3.66
C LEU A 209 2.93 -16.47 -4.57
N THR A 210 3.80 -17.44 -4.84
CA THR A 210 4.94 -17.26 -5.77
C THR A 210 4.55 -17.44 -7.23
N GLN A 211 3.48 -18.17 -7.52
CA GLN A 211 3.08 -18.59 -8.86
C GLN A 211 1.90 -17.76 -9.39
N ASP A 212 0.92 -17.46 -8.56
CA ASP A 212 -0.29 -16.73 -8.92
C ASP A 212 -0.25 -15.28 -8.44
N LYS A 213 -0.04 -14.35 -9.38
CA LYS A 213 -0.01 -12.91 -9.12
C LYS A 213 -1.40 -12.30 -8.86
N ALA A 214 -2.49 -13.04 -9.11
CA ALA A 214 -3.84 -12.61 -8.77
C ALA A 214 -4.12 -12.72 -7.26
N GLN A 215 -3.32 -13.51 -6.53
CA GLN A 215 -3.44 -13.60 -5.08
C GLN A 215 -2.99 -12.29 -4.41
N ILE A 216 -3.89 -11.73 -3.59
CA ILE A 216 -3.63 -10.51 -2.80
C ILE A 216 -3.37 -10.89 -1.36
N LYS A 217 -4.32 -11.57 -0.73
CA LYS A 217 -4.20 -12.02 0.66
C LYS A 217 -4.81 -13.40 0.84
N ILE A 218 -3.98 -14.36 1.24
CA ILE A 218 -4.42 -15.70 1.64
C ILE A 218 -4.50 -15.72 3.17
N LEU A 219 -5.66 -16.04 3.72
CA LEU A 219 -5.84 -16.24 5.15
C LEU A 219 -5.68 -17.72 5.50
N VAL A 220 -5.04 -17.97 6.63
CA VAL A 220 -4.79 -19.32 7.16
C VAL A 220 -5.61 -19.50 8.42
N SER A 221 -6.53 -20.47 8.42
CA SER A 221 -7.25 -20.88 9.63
C SER A 221 -6.45 -21.93 10.39
N PRO A 222 -6.31 -21.81 11.71
CA PRO A 222 -5.72 -22.84 12.55
C PRO A 222 -6.68 -24.02 12.86
N GLU A 223 -7.93 -23.95 12.39
CA GLU A 223 -8.99 -24.94 12.59
C GLU A 223 -9.31 -25.71 11.32
#